data_ecf0573944e6c9409075e062d2f05cb5
#
_entry.id   ecf0573944e6c9409075e062d2f05cb5
#
_cell.length_a   1.000
_cell.length_b   1.000
_cell.length_c   1.000
_cell.angle_alpha   90.00
_cell.angle_beta   90.00
_cell.angle_gamma   90.00
#
_symmetry.space_group_name_H-M   'P 1'
#
loop_
_entity.id
_entity.type
_entity.pdbx_description
1 polymer ?
#
loop_
_entity_poly.entity_id
_entity_poly.type
_entity_poly.pdbx_seq_one_letter_code
_entity_poly.pdbx_strand_id
1 'polypeptide(L)'
;EVWPLVEGGKGVSATNHASSGAWAAAGGIGTVSAVNADYYDDNGELVPQIYHGRTREERHHELVRYGILGGTAQVKRAHDIAGGKGAININVLWEMGGAQAVLEGVLENCKGLIAGVTCGAGMPYKLAEIAARHNVNYLPIISSARAFRALWKRSYSKVPELMAAVVYEDPWLAGGHNGLSNAEDPRSPEDPYPRVKALRETMRAEGVSEDTAIVMAGGGWFLREWENWIDNPELGKIMFQFGTRPLLTQESPIPQDWKDMLRTVE
;
A
#
# COMPACT_ATOMS: atom_id res chain seq x y z
N GLU A 1 8.78 -0.57 -18.39
CA GLU A 1 7.32 -0.61 -18.44
C GLU A 1 6.81 -1.45 -17.28
N VAL A 2 5.81 -0.97 -16.55
CA VAL A 2 5.26 -1.63 -15.37
C VAL A 2 3.78 -1.90 -15.61
N TRP A 3 3.33 -3.13 -15.36
CA TRP A 3 1.92 -3.47 -15.47
C TRP A 3 1.10 -2.72 -14.41
N PRO A 4 -0.13 -2.27 -14.72
CA PRO A 4 -1.01 -1.56 -13.79
C PRO A 4 -1.62 -2.48 -12.72
N LEU A 5 -0.83 -3.42 -12.20
CA LEU A 5 -1.20 -4.44 -11.24
C LEU A 5 -0.36 -4.29 -9.97
N VAL A 6 -1.02 -4.07 -8.85
CA VAL A 6 -0.39 -3.81 -7.56
C VAL A 6 -0.65 -4.96 -6.60
N GLU A 7 0.39 -5.45 -5.95
CA GLU A 7 0.23 -6.26 -4.74
C GLU A 7 -0.08 -5.32 -3.57
N GLY A 8 -1.23 -5.47 -2.94
CA GLY A 8 -1.57 -4.68 -1.75
C GLY A 8 -0.71 -5.06 -0.55
N GLY A 9 -0.06 -4.08 0.06
CA GLY A 9 0.74 -4.29 1.26
C GLY A 9 -0.13 -4.74 2.44
N LYS A 10 0.23 -5.84 3.09
CA LYS A 10 -0.47 -6.44 4.23
C LYS A 10 0.47 -6.58 5.42
N GLY A 11 0.17 -5.89 6.51
CA GLY A 11 0.82 -6.11 7.81
C GLY A 11 0.40 -7.48 8.37
N VAL A 12 1.00 -7.99 9.31
CA VAL A 12 2.32 -7.96 9.88
C VAL A 12 3.15 -8.98 9.10
N SER A 13 3.94 -8.52 8.12
CA SER A 13 4.70 -9.39 7.20
C SER A 13 3.89 -10.40 6.37
N ALA A 14 2.56 -10.22 6.21
CA ALA A 14 1.76 -11.02 5.28
C ALA A 14 2.07 -10.70 3.81
N THR A 15 2.67 -9.53 3.53
CA THR A 15 3.49 -9.27 2.34
C THR A 15 4.92 -8.97 2.78
N ASN A 16 5.85 -9.70 2.25
CA ASN A 16 7.27 -9.57 2.55
C ASN A 16 8.11 -9.47 1.27
N HIS A 17 9.42 -9.50 1.42
CA HIS A 17 10.36 -9.42 0.30
C HIS A 17 10.13 -10.49 -0.77
N ALA A 18 9.75 -11.72 -0.39
CA ALA A 18 9.58 -12.81 -1.33
C ALA A 18 8.36 -12.57 -2.24
N SER A 19 7.19 -12.30 -1.65
CA SER A 19 5.97 -12.05 -2.43
C SER A 19 6.09 -10.76 -3.25
N SER A 20 6.53 -9.66 -2.64
CA SER A 20 6.63 -8.36 -3.31
C SER A 20 7.71 -8.36 -4.41
N GLY A 21 8.84 -9.01 -4.15
CA GLY A 21 9.91 -9.17 -5.15
C GLY A 21 9.47 -10.01 -6.34
N ALA A 22 8.79 -11.13 -6.12
CA ALA A 22 8.25 -11.98 -7.18
C ALA A 22 7.18 -11.26 -8.02
N TRP A 23 6.30 -10.49 -7.37
CA TRP A 23 5.30 -9.68 -8.06
C TRP A 23 5.94 -8.64 -8.98
N ALA A 24 6.98 -7.95 -8.49
CA ALA A 24 7.75 -7.00 -9.29
C ALA A 24 8.54 -7.71 -10.42
N ALA A 25 9.15 -8.86 -10.14
CA ALA A 25 9.85 -9.66 -11.16
C ALA A 25 8.93 -10.08 -12.32
N ALA A 26 7.63 -10.26 -12.04
CA ALA A 26 6.60 -10.49 -13.05
C ALA A 26 6.17 -9.22 -13.82
N GLY A 27 6.72 -8.05 -13.48
CA GLY A 27 6.46 -6.77 -14.12
C GLY A 27 5.40 -5.90 -13.47
N GLY A 28 4.82 -6.32 -12.33
CA GLY A 28 3.86 -5.53 -11.57
C GLY A 28 4.51 -4.61 -10.53
N ILE A 29 3.71 -4.13 -9.59
CA ILE A 29 4.16 -3.32 -8.45
C ILE A 29 4.02 -4.16 -7.19
N GLY A 30 5.14 -4.65 -6.65
CA GLY A 30 5.16 -5.34 -5.36
C GLY A 30 5.16 -4.34 -4.22
N THR A 31 4.50 -4.64 -3.11
CA THR A 31 4.42 -3.72 -1.97
C THR A 31 4.87 -4.41 -0.69
N VAL A 32 6.04 -4.05 -0.21
CA VAL A 32 6.54 -4.47 1.11
C VAL A 32 5.76 -3.76 2.21
N SER A 33 5.24 -4.50 3.19
CA SER A 33 4.59 -3.88 4.34
C SER A 33 5.63 -3.52 5.41
N ALA A 34 5.73 -2.23 5.73
CA ALA A 34 6.53 -1.74 6.86
C ALA A 34 5.74 -1.68 8.19
N VAL A 35 4.53 -2.25 8.20
CA VAL A 35 3.72 -2.39 9.40
C VAL A 35 4.26 -3.55 10.22
N ASN A 36 5.09 -3.28 11.23
CA ASN A 36 5.79 -4.28 12.04
C ASN A 36 6.50 -5.33 11.16
N ALA A 37 7.31 -4.86 10.22
CA ALA A 37 8.02 -5.73 9.29
C ALA A 37 8.99 -6.65 10.04
N ASP A 38 8.93 -7.95 9.74
CA ASP A 38 9.91 -8.89 10.23
C ASP A 38 11.31 -8.54 9.72
N TYR A 39 12.30 -8.70 10.59
CA TYR A 39 13.69 -8.55 10.22
C TYR A 39 14.32 -9.92 9.96
N TYR A 40 14.99 -10.02 8.82
CA TYR A 40 15.77 -11.21 8.44
C TYR A 40 17.23 -10.81 8.37
N ASP A 41 18.10 -11.63 8.95
CA ASP A 41 19.55 -11.45 8.88
C ASP A 41 20.12 -11.74 7.47
N ASP A 42 21.42 -11.60 7.31
CA ASP A 42 22.08 -11.82 6.01
C ASP A 42 21.98 -13.26 5.50
N ASN A 43 21.73 -14.23 6.38
CA ASN A 43 21.51 -15.65 6.03
C ASN A 43 20.06 -15.94 5.64
N GLY A 44 19.13 -14.99 5.84
CA GLY A 44 17.72 -15.15 5.58
C GLY A 44 16.93 -15.72 6.77
N GLU A 45 17.54 -15.78 7.93
CA GLU A 45 16.88 -16.26 9.14
C GLU A 45 16.12 -15.12 9.82
N LEU A 46 14.93 -15.46 10.33
CA LEU A 46 14.10 -14.53 11.08
C LEU A 46 14.77 -14.15 12.40
N VAL A 47 15.00 -12.86 12.59
CA VAL A 47 15.52 -12.32 13.85
C VAL A 47 14.33 -11.94 14.75
N PRO A 48 14.15 -12.62 15.89
CA PRO A 48 13.05 -12.34 16.81
C PRO A 48 13.12 -10.92 17.37
N GLN A 49 11.95 -10.29 17.52
CA GLN A 49 11.84 -9.01 18.22
C GLN A 49 11.88 -9.24 19.73
N ILE A 50 13.02 -8.95 20.34
CA ILE A 50 13.22 -9.07 21.79
C ILE A 50 13.29 -7.67 22.39
N TYR A 51 12.38 -7.37 23.31
CA TYR A 51 12.30 -6.08 23.98
C TYR A 51 13.04 -6.13 25.31
N HIS A 52 13.98 -5.23 25.52
CA HIS A 52 14.75 -5.07 26.75
C HIS A 52 14.29 -3.85 27.57
N GLY A 53 13.57 -2.95 26.94
CA GLY A 53 13.03 -1.75 27.56
C GLY A 53 12.11 -2.05 28.75
N ARG A 54 12.29 -1.33 29.83
CA ARG A 54 11.48 -1.44 31.06
C ARG A 54 10.25 -0.56 31.01
N THR A 55 10.33 0.57 30.32
CA THR A 55 9.23 1.52 30.16
C THR A 55 8.54 1.32 28.81
N ARG A 56 7.33 1.88 28.67
CA ARG A 56 6.58 1.90 27.41
C ARG A 56 7.33 2.68 26.33
N GLU A 57 7.99 3.76 26.70
CA GLU A 57 8.76 4.61 25.79
C GLU A 57 9.98 3.86 25.25
N GLU A 58 10.76 3.20 26.12
CA GLU A 58 11.91 2.40 25.71
C GLU A 58 11.49 1.29 24.73
N ARG A 59 10.42 0.55 25.03
CA ARG A 59 9.89 -0.49 24.14
C ARG A 59 9.38 0.07 22.82
N HIS A 60 8.82 1.27 22.82
CA HIS A 60 8.40 1.95 21.60
C HIS A 60 9.60 2.31 20.72
N HIS A 61 10.70 2.80 21.28
CA HIS A 61 11.93 3.05 20.54
C HIS A 61 12.51 1.77 19.95
N GLU A 62 12.49 0.66 20.68
CA GLU A 62 12.90 -0.65 20.18
C GLU A 62 12.01 -1.11 19.01
N LEU A 63 10.68 -0.96 19.14
CA LEU A 63 9.73 -1.29 18.06
C LEU A 63 10.02 -0.50 16.78
N VAL A 64 10.22 0.82 16.89
CA VAL A 64 10.57 1.67 15.75
C VAL A 64 11.88 1.21 15.11
N ARG A 65 12.90 0.92 15.92
CA ARG A 65 14.18 0.41 15.43
C ARG A 65 14.03 -0.92 14.68
N TYR A 66 13.27 -1.88 15.22
CA TYR A 66 12.97 -3.15 14.54
C TYR A 66 12.22 -2.91 13.23
N GLY A 67 11.23 -2.02 13.23
CA GLY A 67 10.48 -1.68 12.03
C GLY A 67 11.37 -1.10 10.92
N ILE A 68 12.34 -0.25 11.27
CA ILE A 68 13.31 0.29 10.31
C ILE A 68 14.23 -0.82 9.79
N LEU A 69 14.79 -1.66 10.66
CA LEU A 69 15.66 -2.76 10.25
C LEU A 69 14.93 -3.75 9.35
N GLY A 70 13.73 -4.19 9.77
CA GLY A 70 12.92 -5.14 9.01
C GLY A 70 12.49 -4.57 7.66
N GLY A 71 11.91 -3.37 7.64
CA GLY A 71 11.49 -2.73 6.40
C GLY A 71 12.66 -2.52 5.44
N THR A 72 13.81 -2.08 5.94
CA THR A 72 15.03 -1.90 5.13
C THR A 72 15.52 -3.22 4.52
N ALA A 73 15.63 -4.28 5.32
CA ALA A 73 16.08 -5.58 4.85
C ALA A 73 15.13 -6.16 3.81
N GLN A 74 13.83 -6.05 4.06
CA GLN A 74 12.81 -6.57 3.15
C GLN A 74 12.74 -5.81 1.82
N VAL A 75 12.86 -4.47 1.82
CA VAL A 75 12.91 -3.68 0.58
C VAL A 75 14.11 -4.07 -0.27
N LYS A 76 15.31 -4.16 0.33
CA LYS A 76 16.53 -4.54 -0.40
C LYS A 76 16.40 -5.91 -1.04
N ARG A 77 15.94 -6.92 -0.29
CA ARG A 77 15.72 -8.27 -0.80
C ARG A 77 14.64 -8.33 -1.88
N ALA A 78 13.53 -7.60 -1.71
CA ALA A 78 12.49 -7.52 -2.74
C ALA A 78 13.04 -6.94 -4.04
N HIS A 79 13.88 -5.90 -3.94
CA HIS A 79 14.53 -5.29 -5.10
C HIS A 79 15.48 -6.28 -5.80
N ASP A 80 16.27 -7.05 -5.02
CA ASP A 80 17.16 -8.08 -5.57
C ASP A 80 16.37 -9.17 -6.30
N ILE A 81 15.26 -9.66 -5.72
CA ILE A 81 14.37 -10.65 -6.33
C ILE A 81 13.73 -10.09 -7.62
N ALA A 82 13.35 -8.82 -7.61
CA ALA A 82 12.74 -8.16 -8.77
C ALA A 82 13.68 -8.11 -9.97
N GLY A 83 15.00 -8.10 -9.75
CA GLY A 83 16.01 -8.14 -10.81
C GLY A 83 15.90 -6.98 -11.80
N GLY A 84 15.55 -5.80 -11.32
CA GLY A 84 15.37 -4.59 -12.15
C GLY A 84 14.06 -4.55 -12.96
N LYS A 85 13.12 -5.45 -12.69
CA LYS A 85 11.79 -5.47 -13.31
C LYS A 85 10.74 -4.89 -12.37
N GLY A 86 9.62 -4.45 -12.94
CA GLY A 86 8.49 -3.92 -12.16
C GLY A 86 8.88 -2.75 -11.25
N ALA A 87 8.23 -2.65 -10.11
CA ALA A 87 8.52 -1.63 -9.10
C ALA A 87 8.27 -2.17 -7.69
N ILE A 88 8.98 -1.62 -6.70
CA ILE A 88 8.77 -1.93 -5.28
C ILE A 88 8.23 -0.70 -4.57
N ASN A 89 7.06 -0.85 -3.98
CA ASN A 89 6.46 0.11 -3.07
C ASN A 89 6.62 -0.33 -1.62
N ILE A 90 6.43 0.62 -0.70
CA ILE A 90 6.32 0.36 0.73
C ILE A 90 4.95 0.81 1.24
N ASN A 91 4.37 0.03 2.14
CA ASN A 91 3.09 0.34 2.79
C ASN A 91 3.30 0.68 4.26
N VAL A 92 2.64 1.73 4.75
CA VAL A 92 2.59 2.09 6.17
C VAL A 92 1.16 2.41 6.60
N LEU A 93 0.88 2.15 7.88
CA LEU A 93 -0.36 2.50 8.57
C LEU A 93 -0.15 3.81 9.33
N TRP A 94 -0.78 4.90 8.86
CA TRP A 94 -0.51 6.22 9.41
C TRP A 94 -0.81 6.37 10.91
N GLU A 95 -1.87 5.74 11.38
CA GLU A 95 -2.30 5.83 12.79
C GLU A 95 -1.48 4.97 13.76
N MET A 96 -0.58 4.12 13.25
CA MET A 96 0.31 3.38 14.13
C MET A 96 1.36 4.29 14.75
N GLY A 97 1.55 4.13 16.05
CA GLY A 97 2.64 4.79 16.76
C GLY A 97 4.00 4.45 16.11
N GLY A 98 4.77 5.48 15.76
CA GLY A 98 6.06 5.30 15.11
C GLY A 98 6.04 5.15 13.58
N ALA A 99 4.86 5.09 12.93
CA ALA A 99 4.75 4.91 11.48
C ALA A 99 5.60 5.92 10.68
N GLN A 100 5.55 7.19 11.05
CA GLN A 100 6.36 8.22 10.39
C GLN A 100 7.86 7.95 10.55
N ALA A 101 8.32 7.62 11.75
CA ALA A 101 9.75 7.36 12.01
C ALA A 101 10.24 6.11 11.28
N VAL A 102 9.42 5.05 11.24
CA VAL A 102 9.73 3.84 10.47
C VAL A 102 9.81 4.16 8.98
N LEU A 103 8.82 4.88 8.43
CA LEU A 103 8.81 5.26 7.02
C LEU A 103 10.05 6.05 6.65
N GLU A 104 10.36 7.14 7.38
CA GLU A 104 11.51 8.00 7.09
C GLU A 104 12.84 7.23 7.21
N GLY A 105 12.97 6.36 8.23
CA GLY A 105 14.16 5.53 8.40
C GLY A 105 14.36 4.52 7.26
N VAL A 106 13.29 3.89 6.78
CA VAL A 106 13.37 2.96 5.64
C VAL A 106 13.68 3.71 4.34
N LEU A 107 13.03 4.86 4.09
CA LEU A 107 13.30 5.68 2.91
C LEU A 107 14.76 6.17 2.86
N GLU A 108 15.32 6.57 4.00
CA GLU A 108 16.73 6.96 4.10
C GLU A 108 17.69 5.81 3.78
N ASN A 109 17.40 4.61 4.32
CA ASN A 109 18.26 3.43 4.14
C ASN A 109 18.11 2.75 2.76
N CYS A 110 17.02 3.05 2.03
CA CYS A 110 16.65 2.44 0.77
C CYS A 110 16.52 3.47 -0.36
N LYS A 111 17.33 4.52 -0.35
CA LYS A 111 17.31 5.56 -1.40
C LYS A 111 17.41 4.96 -2.80
N GLY A 112 16.44 5.32 -3.65
CA GLY A 112 16.38 4.87 -5.04
C GLY A 112 15.87 3.45 -5.25
N LEU A 113 15.55 2.69 -4.19
CA LEU A 113 15.00 1.33 -4.29
C LEU A 113 13.47 1.30 -4.18
N ILE A 114 12.86 2.34 -3.61
CA ILE A 114 11.42 2.45 -3.40
C ILE A 114 10.83 3.37 -4.46
N ALA A 115 9.90 2.85 -5.25
CA ALA A 115 9.21 3.60 -6.29
C ALA A 115 8.08 4.47 -5.73
N GLY A 116 7.39 4.01 -4.69
CA GLY A 116 6.29 4.73 -4.08
C GLY A 116 5.95 4.29 -2.66
N VAL A 117 5.27 5.18 -1.95
CA VAL A 117 4.77 4.95 -0.59
C VAL A 117 3.25 4.90 -0.62
N THR A 118 2.65 3.76 -0.27
CA THR A 118 1.22 3.66 0.01
C THR A 118 0.96 3.89 1.49
N CYS A 119 0.01 4.74 1.81
CA CYS A 119 -0.28 5.11 3.18
C CYS A 119 -1.77 5.33 3.40
N GLY A 120 -2.32 4.65 4.38
CA GLY A 120 -3.72 4.73 4.78
C GLY A 120 -3.90 4.63 6.29
N ALA A 121 -5.10 4.30 6.72
CA ALA A 121 -5.59 4.33 8.09
C ALA A 121 -5.43 5.72 8.72
N GLY A 122 -6.42 6.56 8.49
CA GLY A 122 -6.46 7.94 8.91
C GLY A 122 -6.14 8.93 7.78
N MET A 123 -5.71 10.12 8.17
CA MET A 123 -5.48 11.24 7.24
C MET A 123 -4.00 11.61 7.20
N PRO A 124 -3.19 10.99 6.32
CA PRO A 124 -1.73 11.18 6.29
C PRO A 124 -1.32 12.52 5.63
N TYR A 125 -1.69 13.64 6.24
CA TYR A 125 -1.40 14.97 5.71
C TYR A 125 0.08 15.26 5.47
N LYS A 126 0.98 14.62 6.23
CA LYS A 126 2.43 14.81 6.08
C LYS A 126 3.05 13.93 4.99
N LEU A 127 2.29 13.01 4.39
CA LEU A 127 2.82 12.05 3.43
C LEU A 127 3.50 12.73 2.23
N ALA A 128 2.85 13.75 1.65
CA ALA A 128 3.42 14.49 0.51
C ALA A 128 4.73 15.20 0.86
N GLU A 129 4.81 15.79 2.07
CA GLU A 129 6.03 16.43 2.56
C GLU A 129 7.17 15.43 2.77
N ILE A 130 6.88 14.25 3.32
CA ILE A 130 7.85 13.16 3.49
C ILE A 130 8.32 12.69 2.10
N ALA A 131 7.40 12.46 1.19
CA ALA A 131 7.69 12.05 -0.18
C ALA A 131 8.61 13.05 -0.89
N ALA A 132 8.35 14.34 -0.73
CA ALA A 132 9.18 15.40 -1.31
C ALA A 132 10.61 15.41 -0.74
N ARG A 133 10.76 15.24 0.60
CA ARG A 133 12.09 15.19 1.22
C ARG A 133 12.94 14.02 0.73
N HIS A 134 12.32 12.89 0.42
CA HIS A 134 13.01 11.67 -0.03
C HIS A 134 12.98 11.46 -1.54
N ASN A 135 12.35 12.37 -2.29
CA ASN A 135 12.16 12.27 -3.74
C ASN A 135 11.59 10.92 -4.17
N VAL A 136 10.46 10.52 -3.56
CA VAL A 136 9.75 9.27 -3.82
C VAL A 136 8.28 9.56 -4.14
N ASN A 137 7.66 8.75 -4.98
CA ASN A 137 6.23 8.90 -5.23
C ASN A 137 5.41 8.54 -3.99
N TYR A 138 4.19 9.08 -3.91
CA TYR A 138 3.24 8.71 -2.87
C TYR A 138 1.86 8.37 -3.44
N LEU A 139 1.19 7.45 -2.78
CA LEU A 139 -0.10 6.91 -3.14
C LEU A 139 -0.98 6.88 -1.88
N PRO A 140 -1.77 7.95 -1.62
CA PRO A 140 -2.68 7.95 -0.48
C PRO A 140 -3.77 6.89 -0.65
N ILE A 141 -4.10 6.20 0.43
CA ILE A 141 -5.22 5.26 0.48
C ILE A 141 -6.42 6.00 1.07
N ILE A 142 -7.52 6.02 0.34
CA ILE A 142 -8.78 6.68 0.74
C ILE A 142 -9.98 5.80 0.38
N SER A 143 -11.10 6.03 1.04
CA SER A 143 -12.38 5.34 0.75
C SER A 143 -13.45 6.26 0.16
N SER A 144 -13.15 7.54 -0.07
CA SER A 144 -14.13 8.48 -0.62
C SER A 144 -13.49 9.70 -1.29
N ALA A 145 -14.21 10.29 -2.24
CA ALA A 145 -13.85 11.56 -2.87
C ALA A 145 -13.71 12.70 -1.85
N ARG A 146 -14.51 12.68 -0.78
CA ARG A 146 -14.43 13.65 0.31
C ARG A 146 -13.09 13.58 1.05
N ALA A 147 -12.63 12.38 1.36
CA ALA A 147 -11.34 12.17 2.02
C ALA A 147 -10.18 12.65 1.12
N PHE A 148 -10.22 12.32 -0.17
CA PHE A 148 -9.27 12.83 -1.15
C PHE A 148 -9.21 14.35 -1.15
N ARG A 149 -10.37 15.02 -1.29
CA ARG A 149 -10.44 16.49 -1.33
C ARG A 149 -9.85 17.13 -0.07
N ALA A 150 -10.07 16.54 1.11
CA ALA A 150 -9.52 17.04 2.37
C ALA A 150 -7.99 16.96 2.40
N LEU A 151 -7.40 15.83 1.95
CA LEU A 151 -5.96 15.65 1.84
C LEU A 151 -5.36 16.59 0.80
N TRP A 152 -5.98 16.69 -0.37
CA TRP A 152 -5.55 17.56 -1.46
C TRP A 152 -5.46 19.03 -1.02
N LYS A 153 -6.56 19.58 -0.54
CA LYS A 153 -6.60 20.98 -0.13
C LYS A 153 -5.66 21.34 1.00
N ARG A 154 -5.45 20.41 1.93
CA ARG A 154 -4.61 20.67 3.10
C ARG A 154 -3.12 20.49 2.82
N SER A 155 -2.74 19.57 1.96
CA SER A 155 -1.34 19.16 1.82
C SER A 155 -0.92 18.86 0.38
N TYR A 156 -1.62 17.93 -0.30
CA TYR A 156 -1.10 17.27 -1.50
C TYR A 156 -1.01 18.19 -2.73
N SER A 157 -1.86 19.22 -2.80
CA SER A 157 -1.78 20.26 -3.83
C SER A 157 -0.45 21.03 -3.86
N LYS A 158 0.37 20.90 -2.82
CA LYS A 158 1.70 21.52 -2.72
C LYS A 158 2.80 20.69 -3.36
N VAL A 159 2.56 19.39 -3.58
CA VAL A 159 3.52 18.43 -4.15
C VAL A 159 2.78 17.46 -5.08
N PRO A 160 2.03 17.98 -6.08
CA PRO A 160 1.20 17.16 -6.95
C PRO A 160 2.02 16.25 -7.88
N GLU A 161 3.24 16.66 -8.22
CA GLU A 161 4.13 15.98 -9.16
C GLU A 161 4.61 14.61 -8.66
N LEU A 162 4.60 14.37 -7.35
CA LEU A 162 4.98 13.10 -6.76
C LEU A 162 3.77 12.19 -6.43
N MET A 163 2.54 12.67 -6.64
CA MET A 163 1.35 11.84 -6.46
C MET A 163 1.15 10.94 -7.68
N ALA A 164 1.74 9.76 -7.66
CA ALA A 164 1.67 8.82 -8.79
C ALA A 164 0.28 8.21 -9.00
N ALA A 165 -0.43 7.95 -7.92
CA ALA A 165 -1.79 7.42 -7.95
C ALA A 165 -2.53 7.72 -6.65
N VAL A 166 -3.85 7.52 -6.65
CA VAL A 166 -4.71 7.51 -5.47
C VAL A 166 -5.28 6.11 -5.33
N VAL A 167 -5.07 5.46 -4.20
CA VAL A 167 -5.65 4.14 -3.92
C VAL A 167 -7.06 4.35 -3.37
N TYR A 168 -8.07 3.96 -4.16
CA TYR A 168 -9.43 3.85 -3.65
C TYR A 168 -9.60 2.48 -3.02
N GLU A 169 -9.69 2.45 -1.72
CA GLU A 169 -9.94 1.24 -0.94
C GLU A 169 -11.44 1.14 -0.67
N ASP A 170 -12.08 0.16 -1.31
CA ASP A 170 -13.51 -0.02 -1.16
C ASP A 170 -13.86 -0.43 0.27
N PRO A 171 -14.76 0.30 0.96
CA PRO A 171 -15.00 0.08 2.38
C PRO A 171 -15.74 -1.21 2.72
N TRP A 172 -16.37 -1.89 1.73
CA TRP A 172 -17.03 -3.18 1.94
C TRP A 172 -16.21 -4.35 1.39
N LEU A 173 -15.54 -4.16 0.26
CA LEU A 173 -14.86 -5.22 -0.47
C LEU A 173 -13.38 -5.38 -0.08
N ALA A 174 -12.78 -4.36 0.52
CA ALA A 174 -11.42 -4.42 1.00
C ALA A 174 -11.37 -4.74 2.49
N GLY A 175 -10.48 -5.64 2.89
CA GLY A 175 -10.16 -5.91 4.30
C GLY A 175 -9.20 -4.90 4.91
N GLY A 176 -9.22 -3.67 4.39
CA GLY A 176 -8.18 -2.70 4.64
C GLY A 176 -8.41 -1.76 5.81
N HIS A 177 -7.78 -0.61 5.73
CA HIS A 177 -7.58 0.31 6.84
C HIS A 177 -8.52 1.50 6.83
N ASN A 178 -9.20 1.76 5.71
CA ASN A 178 -10.18 2.81 5.58
C ASN A 178 -11.58 2.20 5.62
N GLY A 179 -12.12 2.08 6.83
CA GLY A 179 -13.46 1.54 7.03
C GLY A 179 -14.57 2.47 6.54
N LEU A 180 -15.80 2.00 6.76
CA LEU A 180 -17.01 2.76 6.52
C LEU A 180 -17.06 4.03 7.37
N SER A 181 -17.59 5.10 6.83
CA SER A 181 -17.97 6.28 7.61
C SER A 181 -19.26 6.03 8.39
N ASN A 182 -19.57 6.87 9.37
CA ASN A 182 -20.80 6.77 10.15
C ASN A 182 -22.08 6.92 9.30
N ALA A 183 -21.98 7.35 8.05
CA ALA A 183 -23.09 7.52 7.13
C ALA A 183 -23.37 6.27 6.25
N GLU A 184 -22.48 5.29 6.29
CA GLU A 184 -22.54 4.09 5.44
C GLU A 184 -23.00 2.87 6.27
N ASP A 185 -23.96 2.09 5.74
CA ASP A 185 -24.40 0.85 6.39
C ASP A 185 -23.48 -0.31 5.99
N PRO A 186 -22.79 -0.97 6.95
CA PRO A 186 -21.92 -2.11 6.67
C PRO A 186 -22.67 -3.31 6.04
N ARG A 187 -23.98 -3.39 6.16
CA ARG A 187 -24.81 -4.47 5.62
C ARG A 187 -25.38 -4.17 4.23
N SER A 188 -25.11 -2.98 3.70
CA SER A 188 -25.61 -2.53 2.40
C SER A 188 -24.45 -2.12 1.50
N PRO A 189 -23.68 -3.07 0.94
CA PRO A 189 -22.57 -2.76 0.05
C PRO A 189 -23.04 -1.94 -1.15
N GLU A 190 -22.30 -0.87 -1.48
CA GLU A 190 -22.56 -0.05 -2.64
C GLU A 190 -21.67 -0.49 -3.82
N ASP A 191 -22.16 -0.26 -5.05
CA ASP A 191 -21.36 -0.44 -6.25
C ASP A 191 -20.14 0.53 -6.20
N PRO A 192 -18.91 0.04 -6.35
CA PRO A 192 -17.72 0.88 -6.36
C PRO A 192 -17.65 1.84 -7.57
N TYR A 193 -18.29 1.52 -8.69
CA TYR A 193 -18.18 2.33 -9.91
C TYR A 193 -18.60 3.79 -9.72
N PRO A 194 -19.79 4.13 -9.20
CA PRO A 194 -20.19 5.50 -8.97
C PRO A 194 -19.25 6.24 -8.00
N ARG A 195 -18.71 5.53 -7.03
CA ARG A 195 -17.81 6.10 -6.01
C ARG A 195 -16.45 6.47 -6.62
N VAL A 196 -15.89 5.60 -7.46
CA VAL A 196 -14.63 5.86 -8.17
C VAL A 196 -14.80 6.93 -9.24
N LYS A 197 -15.93 6.93 -9.94
CA LYS A 197 -16.29 8.02 -10.87
C LYS A 197 -16.35 9.37 -10.14
N ALA A 198 -17.03 9.47 -9.00
CA ALA A 198 -17.06 10.68 -8.18
C ALA A 198 -15.68 11.11 -7.67
N LEU A 199 -14.80 10.15 -7.36
CA LEU A 199 -13.40 10.44 -7.04
C LEU A 199 -12.68 11.06 -8.24
N ARG A 200 -12.79 10.47 -9.45
CA ARG A 200 -12.18 11.01 -10.67
C ARG A 200 -12.69 12.42 -10.99
N GLU A 201 -13.99 12.64 -10.91
CA GLU A 201 -14.59 13.96 -11.10
C GLU A 201 -14.04 14.99 -10.09
N THR A 202 -13.87 14.57 -8.83
CA THR A 202 -13.25 15.41 -7.80
C THR A 202 -11.79 15.73 -8.12
N MET A 203 -11.01 14.74 -8.55
CA MET A 203 -9.60 14.93 -8.96
C MET A 203 -9.53 15.96 -10.11
N ARG A 204 -10.38 15.83 -11.13
CA ARG A 204 -10.47 16.78 -12.26
C ARG A 204 -10.83 18.19 -11.80
N ALA A 205 -11.84 18.33 -10.94
CA ALA A 205 -12.28 19.62 -10.40
C ALA A 205 -11.21 20.31 -9.55
N GLU A 206 -10.33 19.55 -8.91
CA GLU A 206 -9.20 20.07 -8.13
C GLU A 206 -7.93 20.27 -8.98
N GLY A 207 -7.97 19.99 -10.29
CA GLY A 207 -6.86 20.20 -11.21
C GLY A 207 -5.75 19.13 -11.14
N VAL A 208 -6.07 17.93 -10.66
CA VAL A 208 -5.15 16.80 -10.65
C VAL A 208 -4.94 16.31 -12.09
N SER A 209 -3.71 15.97 -12.44
CA SER A 209 -3.36 15.43 -13.76
C SER A 209 -4.18 14.19 -14.11
N GLU A 210 -4.63 14.09 -15.37
CA GLU A 210 -5.27 12.87 -15.89
C GLU A 210 -4.31 11.66 -15.90
N ASP A 211 -3.01 11.92 -15.82
CA ASP A 211 -1.99 10.88 -15.71
C ASP A 211 -1.93 10.24 -14.32
N THR A 212 -2.45 10.91 -13.29
CA THR A 212 -2.54 10.34 -11.95
C THR A 212 -3.59 9.22 -11.94
N ALA A 213 -3.15 7.98 -11.75
CA ALA A 213 -4.04 6.82 -11.76
C ALA A 213 -4.92 6.75 -10.50
N ILE A 214 -6.06 6.07 -10.62
CA ILE A 214 -6.79 5.54 -9.46
C ILE A 214 -6.49 4.04 -9.38
N VAL A 215 -6.03 3.58 -8.23
CA VAL A 215 -5.82 2.16 -7.96
C VAL A 215 -7.06 1.62 -7.25
N MET A 216 -7.83 0.77 -7.93
CA MET A 216 -8.99 0.10 -7.31
C MET A 216 -8.50 -1.01 -6.39
N ALA A 217 -8.82 -0.92 -5.11
CA ALA A 217 -8.49 -1.88 -4.07
C ALA A 217 -9.76 -2.41 -3.41
N GLY A 218 -9.93 -3.73 -3.46
CA GLY A 218 -11.10 -4.46 -2.95
C GLY A 218 -11.90 -5.12 -4.07
N GLY A 219 -12.32 -6.36 -3.84
CA GLY A 219 -13.14 -7.15 -4.76
C GLY A 219 -12.43 -7.62 -6.05
N GLY A 220 -11.19 -7.23 -6.30
CA GLY A 220 -10.43 -7.65 -7.48
C GLY A 220 -9.98 -9.11 -7.36
N TRP A 221 -10.68 -10.02 -8.04
CA TRP A 221 -10.27 -11.41 -8.13
C TRP A 221 -9.81 -11.79 -9.53
N PHE A 222 -10.61 -11.46 -10.56
CA PHE A 222 -10.28 -11.61 -11.96
C PHE A 222 -10.45 -10.30 -12.72
N LEU A 223 -9.48 -9.88 -13.51
CA LEU A 223 -9.56 -8.63 -14.30
C LEU A 223 -10.70 -8.64 -15.33
N ARG A 224 -11.10 -9.81 -15.84
CA ARG A 224 -12.24 -9.93 -16.76
C ARG A 224 -13.57 -9.43 -16.17
N GLU A 225 -13.68 -9.37 -14.83
CA GLU A 225 -14.86 -8.85 -14.13
C GLU A 225 -14.89 -7.33 -14.13
N TRP A 226 -13.77 -6.70 -14.55
CA TRP A 226 -13.55 -5.26 -14.54
C TRP A 226 -13.27 -4.70 -15.94
N GLU A 227 -13.64 -5.43 -17.01
CA GLU A 227 -13.36 -5.01 -18.39
C GLU A 227 -13.93 -3.62 -18.71
N ASN A 228 -15.12 -3.30 -18.19
CA ASN A 228 -15.76 -2.00 -18.38
C ASN A 228 -15.08 -0.84 -17.62
N TRP A 229 -14.07 -1.11 -16.79
CA TRP A 229 -13.25 -0.11 -16.10
C TRP A 229 -11.99 0.24 -16.85
N ILE A 230 -11.50 -0.69 -17.69
CA ILE A 230 -10.27 -0.54 -18.45
C ILE A 230 -10.55 0.37 -19.65
N ASP A 231 -9.65 1.35 -19.88
CA ASP A 231 -9.78 2.34 -20.96
C ASP A 231 -11.11 3.13 -20.91
N ASN A 232 -11.73 3.23 -19.75
CA ASN A 232 -12.97 3.94 -19.56
C ASN A 232 -12.70 5.46 -19.34
N PRO A 233 -13.16 6.35 -20.26
CA PRO A 233 -12.88 7.78 -20.15
C PRO A 233 -13.53 8.47 -18.94
N GLU A 234 -14.58 7.89 -18.37
CA GLU A 234 -15.18 8.43 -17.14
C GLU A 234 -14.27 8.21 -15.93
N LEU A 235 -13.56 7.09 -15.89
CA LEU A 235 -12.68 6.71 -14.80
C LEU A 235 -11.22 7.18 -15.01
N GLY A 236 -10.82 7.42 -16.26
CA GLY A 236 -9.44 7.76 -16.61
C GLY A 236 -8.48 6.58 -16.41
N LYS A 237 -7.23 6.85 -16.03
CA LYS A 237 -6.25 5.79 -15.77
C LYS A 237 -6.63 4.99 -14.52
N ILE A 238 -6.88 3.69 -14.69
CA ILE A 238 -7.20 2.75 -13.61
C ILE A 238 -6.08 1.71 -13.50
N MET A 239 -5.76 1.37 -12.26
CA MET A 239 -4.90 0.26 -11.86
C MET A 239 -5.68 -0.63 -10.89
N PHE A 240 -5.23 -1.87 -10.72
CA PHE A 240 -5.89 -2.81 -9.79
C PHE A 240 -4.93 -3.30 -8.73
N GLN A 241 -5.40 -3.27 -7.46
CA GLN A 241 -4.66 -3.80 -6.32
C GLN A 241 -5.31 -5.10 -5.83
N PHE A 242 -4.46 -6.11 -5.67
CA PHE A 242 -4.87 -7.42 -5.18
C PHE A 242 -4.41 -7.62 -3.73
N GLY A 243 -5.36 -7.87 -2.83
CA GLY A 243 -5.09 -8.16 -1.42
C GLY A 243 -4.99 -9.67 -1.17
N THR A 244 -6.12 -10.38 -1.29
CA THR A 244 -6.25 -11.80 -0.91
C THR A 244 -5.59 -12.75 -1.91
N ARG A 245 -5.75 -12.51 -3.21
CA ARG A 245 -5.25 -13.43 -4.24
C ARG A 245 -3.74 -13.67 -4.17
N PRO A 246 -2.87 -12.67 -3.95
CA PRO A 246 -1.43 -12.90 -3.78
C PRO A 246 -1.07 -13.78 -2.58
N LEU A 247 -1.94 -13.87 -1.56
CA LEU A 247 -1.70 -14.76 -0.43
C LEU A 247 -1.68 -16.23 -0.80
N LEU A 248 -2.31 -16.61 -1.92
CA LEU A 248 -2.38 -17.98 -2.41
C LEU A 248 -1.14 -18.40 -3.22
N THR A 249 -0.22 -17.49 -3.50
CA THR A 249 1.00 -17.79 -4.25
C THR A 249 2.02 -18.54 -3.41
N GLN A 250 2.98 -19.18 -4.07
CA GLN A 250 4.06 -19.91 -3.42
C GLN A 250 4.93 -18.96 -2.57
N GLU A 251 5.17 -17.77 -3.06
CA GLU A 251 6.04 -16.75 -2.48
C GLU A 251 5.41 -16.06 -1.27
N SER A 252 4.10 -16.19 -1.09
CA SER A 252 3.43 -15.64 0.08
C SER A 252 3.88 -16.36 1.37
N PRO A 253 4.25 -15.60 2.42
CA PRO A 253 4.78 -16.17 3.65
C PRO A 253 3.74 -16.82 4.56
N ILE A 254 2.44 -16.70 4.26
CA ILE A 254 1.42 -17.31 5.12
C ILE A 254 1.47 -18.84 5.06
N PRO A 255 1.15 -19.55 6.17
CA PRO A 255 1.16 -21.00 6.24
C PRO A 255 0.26 -21.66 5.20
N GLN A 256 0.62 -22.85 4.74
CA GLN A 256 -0.13 -23.60 3.71
C GLN A 256 -1.57 -23.89 4.14
N ASP A 257 -1.79 -24.24 5.42
CA ASP A 257 -3.14 -24.48 5.95
C ASP A 257 -4.05 -23.26 5.80
N TRP A 258 -3.51 -22.06 5.93
CA TRP A 258 -4.27 -20.82 5.70
C TRP A 258 -4.57 -20.61 4.22
N LYS A 259 -3.62 -20.95 3.32
CA LYS A 259 -3.88 -20.89 1.88
C LYS A 259 -5.00 -21.86 1.47
N ASP A 260 -5.00 -23.06 2.04
CA ASP A 260 -6.01 -24.06 1.78
C ASP A 260 -7.39 -23.63 2.32
N MET A 261 -7.42 -23.04 3.51
CA MET A 261 -8.64 -22.47 4.07
C MET A 261 -9.19 -21.33 3.19
N LEU A 262 -8.35 -20.42 2.73
CA LEU A 262 -8.77 -19.30 1.86
C LEU A 262 -9.36 -19.76 0.52
N ARG A 263 -9.03 -20.97 0.05
CA ARG A 263 -9.62 -21.55 -1.17
C ARG A 263 -11.03 -22.11 -0.96
N THR A 264 -11.43 -22.32 0.29
CA THR A 264 -12.73 -22.90 0.66
C THR A 264 -13.74 -21.84 1.12
N VAL A 265 -13.30 -20.59 1.29
CA VAL A 265 -14.20 -19.48 1.64
C VAL A 265 -14.92 -19.02 0.39
N GLU A 266 -16.27 -19.09 0.40
CA GLU A 266 -17.16 -18.59 -0.64
C GLU A 266 -17.44 -17.07 -0.48
#